data_c6c7e14261f51ebaa4e598bf543eba1a
#
_entry.id   c6c7e14261f51ebaa4e598bf543eba1a
#
_cell.length_a   1.000
_cell.length_b   1.000
_cell.length_c   1.000
_cell.angle_alpha   90.00
_cell.angle_beta   90.00
_cell.angle_gamma   90.00
#
_symmetry.space_group_name_H-M   'P 1'
#
loop_
_entity.id
_entity.type
_entity.pdbx_description
1 polymer ?
#
loop_
_entity_poly.entity_id
_entity_poly.type
_entity_poly.pdbx_seq_one_letter_code
_entity_poly.pdbx_strand_id
1 'polypeptide(L)'
;VRLGDKNKSAALKLINGHPNGSAFDFDIFNIKQRADEIQKADIVVSMLPARFHIEAAKDCLKFGKNMITASYVSKEMQKLNKNVEKKGLLFINEIGVDPGIDHMSAMQVIDRIKSNGGKMILFESFTGGLVAPESDDNLWQYKFTWNPRNVVIAGQGGAAKFIQEKKFKYIPYNRLFRRTEFLEVEGYGRFEAY
;
A
#
# COMPACT_ATOMS: atom_id res chain seq x y z
N VAL A 1 -9.38 -18.25 -8.43
CA VAL A 1 -9.11 -16.81 -8.55
C VAL A 1 -9.55 -16.31 -9.91
N ARG A 2 -10.28 -15.18 -9.94
CA ARG A 2 -10.66 -14.49 -11.18
C ARG A 2 -9.86 -13.18 -11.25
N LEU A 3 -9.07 -13.01 -12.29
CA LEU A 3 -8.21 -11.84 -12.48
C LEU A 3 -8.75 -10.96 -13.61
N GLY A 4 -9.23 -9.80 -13.28
CA GLY A 4 -9.68 -8.78 -14.23
C GLY A 4 -8.60 -7.73 -14.47
N ASP A 5 -8.25 -7.49 -15.73
CA ASP A 5 -7.30 -6.46 -16.15
C ASP A 5 -7.71 -5.90 -17.52
N LYS A 6 -7.33 -4.66 -17.81
CA LYS A 6 -7.49 -4.09 -19.17
C LYS A 6 -6.69 -4.86 -20.23
N ASN A 7 -5.62 -5.52 -19.81
CA ASN A 7 -4.79 -6.38 -20.64
C ASN A 7 -4.96 -7.84 -20.21
N LYS A 8 -6.00 -8.48 -20.72
CA LYS A 8 -6.28 -9.89 -20.46
C LYS A 8 -5.09 -10.81 -20.76
N SER A 9 -4.30 -10.50 -21.77
CA SER A 9 -3.12 -11.32 -22.11
C SER A 9 -2.06 -11.27 -21.02
N ALA A 10 -1.85 -10.11 -20.38
CA ALA A 10 -0.96 -9.99 -19.23
C ALA A 10 -1.52 -10.76 -18.01
N ALA A 11 -2.82 -10.66 -17.77
CA ALA A 11 -3.48 -11.42 -16.71
C ALA A 11 -3.36 -12.94 -16.92
N LEU A 12 -3.52 -13.44 -18.15
CA LEU A 12 -3.34 -14.86 -18.48
C LEU A 12 -1.90 -15.34 -18.24
N LYS A 13 -0.90 -14.50 -18.56
CA LYS A 13 0.51 -14.83 -18.29
C LYS A 13 0.77 -14.97 -16.79
N LEU A 14 0.19 -14.11 -15.95
CA LEU A 14 0.31 -14.20 -14.49
C LEU A 14 -0.35 -15.46 -13.92
N ILE A 15 -1.50 -15.85 -14.46
CA ILE A 15 -2.19 -17.08 -14.06
C ILE A 15 -1.39 -18.32 -14.45
N ASN A 16 -0.62 -18.25 -15.54
CA ASN A 16 0.29 -19.31 -16.01
C ASN A 16 -0.34 -20.71 -16.02
N GLY A 17 -1.57 -20.82 -16.54
CA GLY A 17 -2.28 -22.10 -16.65
C GLY A 17 -2.75 -22.71 -15.32
N HIS A 18 -2.68 -21.98 -14.21
CA HIS A 18 -3.13 -22.52 -12.93
C HIS A 18 -4.62 -22.94 -12.99
N PRO A 19 -5.00 -24.17 -12.59
CA PRO A 19 -6.34 -24.72 -12.82
C PRO A 19 -7.46 -23.93 -12.13
N ASN A 20 -7.16 -23.28 -11.02
CA ASN A 20 -8.10 -22.43 -10.28
C ASN A 20 -8.00 -20.94 -10.65
N GLY A 21 -7.32 -20.62 -11.76
CA GLY A 21 -7.13 -19.26 -12.26
C GLY A 21 -7.93 -19.00 -13.53
N SER A 22 -8.55 -17.84 -13.66
CA SER A 22 -9.16 -17.36 -14.89
C SER A 22 -8.94 -15.88 -15.08
N ALA A 23 -8.74 -15.43 -16.32
CA ALA A 23 -8.57 -14.03 -16.67
C ALA A 23 -9.70 -13.53 -17.55
N PHE A 24 -10.05 -12.26 -17.39
CA PHE A 24 -11.04 -11.59 -18.22
C PHE A 24 -10.65 -10.13 -18.47
N ASP A 25 -11.11 -9.60 -19.60
CA ASP A 25 -10.98 -8.16 -19.86
C ASP A 25 -11.84 -7.40 -18.87
N PHE A 26 -11.27 -6.38 -18.22
CA PHE A 26 -11.97 -5.62 -17.19
C PHE A 26 -11.74 -4.12 -17.37
N ASP A 27 -12.84 -3.39 -17.47
CA ASP A 27 -12.85 -1.94 -17.40
C ASP A 27 -13.59 -1.47 -16.16
N ILE A 28 -12.87 -0.81 -15.25
CA ILE A 28 -13.43 -0.27 -14.01
C ILE A 28 -14.59 0.72 -14.26
N PHE A 29 -14.62 1.37 -15.41
CA PHE A 29 -15.67 2.32 -15.79
C PHE A 29 -16.89 1.64 -16.39
N ASN A 30 -16.80 0.36 -16.77
CA ASN A 30 -17.97 -0.40 -17.17
C ASN A 30 -18.74 -0.84 -15.93
N ILE A 31 -19.71 -0.02 -15.53
CA ILE A 31 -20.48 -0.20 -14.29
C ILE A 31 -21.17 -1.58 -14.24
N LYS A 32 -21.75 -2.02 -15.37
CA LYS A 32 -22.43 -3.32 -15.44
C LYS A 32 -21.45 -4.47 -15.24
N GLN A 33 -20.35 -4.48 -15.99
CA GLN A 33 -19.33 -5.52 -15.88
C GLN A 33 -18.75 -5.58 -14.46
N ARG A 34 -18.43 -4.41 -13.89
CA ARG A 34 -17.89 -4.31 -12.52
C ARG A 34 -18.86 -4.89 -11.50
N ALA A 35 -20.13 -4.52 -11.58
CA ALA A 35 -21.18 -5.07 -10.71
C ALA A 35 -21.31 -6.59 -10.86
N ASP A 36 -21.38 -7.09 -12.08
CA ASP A 36 -21.54 -8.51 -12.38
C ASP A 36 -20.37 -9.35 -11.84
N GLU A 37 -19.12 -8.85 -11.99
CA GLU A 37 -17.94 -9.55 -11.50
C GLU A 37 -17.80 -9.50 -9.97
N ILE A 38 -18.12 -8.36 -9.36
CA ILE A 38 -18.09 -8.22 -7.89
C ILE A 38 -19.14 -9.12 -7.24
N GLN A 39 -20.33 -9.25 -7.81
CA GLN A 39 -21.36 -10.14 -7.27
C GLN A 39 -20.96 -11.61 -7.23
N LYS A 40 -20.15 -12.07 -8.19
CA LYS A 40 -19.63 -13.44 -8.27
C LYS A 40 -18.50 -13.74 -7.28
N ALA A 41 -17.89 -12.70 -6.70
CA ALA A 41 -16.75 -12.86 -5.81
C ALA A 41 -17.21 -13.10 -4.36
N ASP A 42 -16.43 -13.86 -3.59
CA ASP A 42 -16.56 -13.97 -2.14
C ASP A 42 -15.82 -12.81 -1.45
N ILE A 43 -14.65 -12.45 -2.01
CA ILE A 43 -13.81 -11.33 -1.59
C ILE A 43 -13.23 -10.65 -2.82
N VAL A 44 -13.10 -9.34 -2.77
CA VAL A 44 -12.51 -8.51 -3.83
C VAL A 44 -11.16 -7.98 -3.41
N VAL A 45 -10.12 -8.32 -4.15
CA VAL A 45 -8.79 -7.73 -4.00
C VAL A 45 -8.61 -6.66 -5.07
N SER A 46 -8.57 -5.40 -4.67
CA SER A 46 -8.42 -4.28 -5.61
C SER A 46 -6.96 -3.85 -5.72
N MET A 47 -6.37 -4.13 -6.89
CA MET A 47 -5.01 -3.71 -7.27
C MET A 47 -5.04 -2.57 -8.30
N LEU A 48 -6.15 -1.87 -8.39
CA LEU A 48 -6.35 -0.72 -9.26
C LEU A 48 -5.48 0.48 -8.83
N PRO A 49 -5.26 1.46 -9.70
CA PRO A 49 -4.77 2.77 -9.26
C PRO A 49 -5.62 3.35 -8.12
N ALA A 50 -4.99 3.94 -7.11
CA ALA A 50 -5.60 4.34 -5.84
C ALA A 50 -6.92 5.09 -5.98
N ARG A 51 -7.02 5.99 -6.96
CA ARG A 51 -8.22 6.80 -7.24
C ARG A 51 -9.46 5.98 -7.64
N PHE A 52 -9.30 4.72 -8.02
CA PHE A 52 -10.39 3.88 -8.52
C PHE A 52 -10.88 2.85 -7.49
N HIS A 53 -10.18 2.68 -6.38
CA HIS A 53 -10.63 1.74 -5.34
C HIS A 53 -12.01 2.06 -4.82
N ILE A 54 -12.37 3.35 -4.76
CA ILE A 54 -13.68 3.79 -4.27
C ILE A 54 -14.84 3.27 -5.12
N GLU A 55 -14.64 3.10 -6.43
CA GLU A 55 -15.68 2.57 -7.31
C GLU A 55 -15.95 1.08 -7.04
N ALA A 56 -14.89 0.29 -6.85
CA ALA A 56 -15.02 -1.10 -6.43
C ALA A 56 -15.63 -1.20 -5.02
N ALA A 57 -15.20 -0.34 -4.09
CA ALA A 57 -15.69 -0.32 -2.72
C ALA A 57 -17.19 -0.05 -2.61
N LYS A 58 -17.72 0.90 -3.40
CA LYS A 58 -19.15 1.18 -3.46
C LYS A 58 -19.96 -0.03 -3.90
N ASP A 59 -19.48 -0.75 -4.92
CA ASP A 59 -20.15 -1.96 -5.39
C ASP A 59 -19.98 -3.12 -4.39
N CYS A 60 -18.83 -3.29 -3.76
CA CYS A 60 -18.63 -4.24 -2.68
C CYS A 60 -19.62 -3.99 -1.52
N LEU A 61 -19.75 -2.73 -1.10
CA LEU A 61 -20.72 -2.35 -0.06
C LEU A 61 -22.15 -2.62 -0.50
N LYS A 62 -22.51 -2.31 -1.75
CA LYS A 62 -23.83 -2.56 -2.32
C LYS A 62 -24.20 -4.05 -2.30
N PHE A 63 -23.27 -4.90 -2.72
CA PHE A 63 -23.51 -6.34 -2.89
C PHE A 63 -23.07 -7.20 -1.69
N GLY A 64 -22.67 -6.58 -0.58
CA GLY A 64 -22.29 -7.29 0.64
C GLY A 64 -21.01 -8.11 0.48
N LYS A 65 -19.99 -7.56 -0.17
CA LYS A 65 -18.70 -8.23 -0.40
C LYS A 65 -17.61 -7.58 0.41
N ASN A 66 -16.70 -8.40 0.94
CA ASN A 66 -15.47 -7.92 1.58
C ASN A 66 -14.48 -7.40 0.55
N MET A 67 -13.64 -6.46 0.95
CA MET A 67 -12.66 -5.86 0.05
C MET A 67 -11.29 -5.69 0.70
N ILE A 68 -10.24 -5.91 -0.07
CA ILE A 68 -8.84 -5.71 0.33
C ILE A 68 -8.15 -4.82 -0.70
N THR A 69 -7.29 -3.91 -0.25
CA THR A 69 -6.39 -3.13 -1.10
C THR A 69 -5.12 -2.73 -0.38
N ALA A 70 -4.01 -2.62 -1.14
CA ALA A 70 -2.72 -2.19 -0.61
C ALA A 70 -2.63 -0.67 -0.38
N SER A 71 -3.52 0.12 -0.97
CA SER A 71 -3.43 1.58 -0.95
C SER A 71 -3.85 2.19 0.38
N TYR A 72 -3.34 3.38 0.66
CA TYR A 72 -3.74 4.21 1.79
C TYR A 72 -5.25 4.46 1.81
N VAL A 73 -5.81 4.59 3.02
CA VAL A 73 -7.22 4.93 3.22
C VAL A 73 -7.49 6.35 2.73
N SER A 74 -8.29 6.50 1.69
CA SER A 74 -8.75 7.81 1.24
C SER A 74 -9.88 8.35 2.11
N LYS A 75 -10.11 9.67 2.05
CA LYS A 75 -11.25 10.30 2.74
C LYS A 75 -12.61 9.76 2.28
N GLU A 76 -12.71 9.39 1.01
CA GLU A 76 -13.90 8.77 0.43
C GLU A 76 -14.12 7.37 1.00
N MET A 77 -13.04 6.59 1.15
CA MET A 77 -13.08 5.27 1.78
C MET A 77 -13.53 5.35 3.24
N GLN A 78 -12.96 6.29 4.01
CA GLN A 78 -13.33 6.52 5.41
C GLN A 78 -14.83 6.81 5.59
N LYS A 79 -15.45 7.54 4.64
CA LYS A 79 -16.90 7.82 4.67
C LYS A 79 -17.77 6.55 4.58
N LEU A 80 -17.25 5.46 4.02
CA LEU A 80 -17.97 4.20 3.93
C LEU A 80 -17.96 3.41 5.24
N ASN A 81 -17.06 3.69 6.17
CA ASN A 81 -16.77 2.88 7.36
C ASN A 81 -18.04 2.49 8.13
N LYS A 82 -18.87 3.47 8.49
CA LYS A 82 -20.13 3.20 9.25
C LYS A 82 -21.08 2.24 8.53
N ASN A 83 -21.14 2.33 7.20
CA ASN A 83 -22.02 1.46 6.41
C ASN A 83 -21.42 0.06 6.24
N VAL A 84 -20.12 -0.05 6.15
CA VAL A 84 -19.36 -1.31 6.11
C VAL A 84 -19.57 -2.06 7.42
N GLU A 85 -19.35 -1.41 8.55
CA GLU A 85 -19.56 -1.95 9.89
C GLU A 85 -21.03 -2.39 10.11
N LYS A 86 -22.00 -1.54 9.74
CA LYS A 86 -23.42 -1.85 9.85
C LYS A 86 -23.83 -3.12 9.08
N LYS A 87 -23.15 -3.40 7.97
CA LYS A 87 -23.39 -4.61 7.16
C LYS A 87 -22.56 -5.81 7.60
N GLY A 88 -21.73 -5.69 8.63
CA GLY A 88 -20.82 -6.75 9.08
C GLY A 88 -19.73 -7.09 8.04
N LEU A 89 -19.37 -6.14 7.20
CA LEU A 89 -18.35 -6.31 6.16
C LEU A 89 -16.98 -5.88 6.65
N LEU A 90 -15.96 -6.40 6.01
CA LEU A 90 -14.57 -6.07 6.25
C LEU A 90 -13.94 -5.42 5.00
N PHE A 91 -13.52 -4.17 5.13
CA PHE A 91 -12.71 -3.47 4.13
C PHE A 91 -11.33 -3.23 4.71
N ILE A 92 -10.32 -3.95 4.20
CA ILE A 92 -8.93 -3.80 4.64
C ILE A 92 -8.20 -2.96 3.61
N ASN A 93 -7.67 -1.84 4.07
CA ASN A 93 -6.76 -0.98 3.30
C ASN A 93 -5.36 -1.08 3.89
N GLU A 94 -4.37 -0.51 3.22
CA GLU A 94 -3.01 -0.41 3.75
C GLU A 94 -2.38 -1.79 4.06
N ILE A 95 -2.66 -2.78 3.22
CA ILE A 95 -2.15 -4.14 3.35
C ILE A 95 -1.23 -4.51 2.18
N GLY A 96 -0.26 -3.64 1.96
CA GLY A 96 0.82 -3.81 0.98
C GLY A 96 2.17 -4.04 1.66
N VAL A 97 3.23 -3.55 1.04
CA VAL A 97 4.58 -3.51 1.63
C VAL A 97 4.72 -2.29 2.52
N ASP A 98 4.48 -1.10 1.95
CA ASP A 98 4.39 0.20 2.59
C ASP A 98 3.28 1.00 1.85
N PRO A 99 2.13 1.16 2.50
CA PRO A 99 1.77 0.77 3.87
C PRO A 99 1.36 -0.72 3.99
N GLY A 100 1.79 -1.38 5.08
CA GLY A 100 1.34 -2.73 5.43
C GLY A 100 2.39 -3.53 6.19
N ILE A 101 3.23 -4.29 5.49
CA ILE A 101 4.25 -5.18 6.08
C ILE A 101 5.22 -4.41 6.98
N ASP A 102 5.61 -3.21 6.58
CA ASP A 102 6.46 -2.31 7.38
C ASP A 102 5.85 -2.02 8.75
N HIS A 103 4.56 -1.69 8.81
CA HIS A 103 3.83 -1.46 10.06
C HIS A 103 3.66 -2.73 10.88
N MET A 104 3.34 -3.85 10.25
CA MET A 104 3.17 -5.14 10.94
C MET A 104 4.49 -5.64 11.53
N SER A 105 5.59 -5.53 10.80
CA SER A 105 6.92 -5.90 11.30
C SER A 105 7.39 -5.00 12.44
N ALA A 106 7.13 -3.69 12.33
CA ALA A 106 7.39 -2.74 13.41
C ALA A 106 6.61 -3.11 14.68
N MET A 107 5.30 -3.38 14.55
CA MET A 107 4.47 -3.77 15.69
C MET A 107 4.90 -5.10 16.31
N GLN A 108 5.33 -6.07 15.51
CA GLN A 108 5.87 -7.34 16.02
C GLN A 108 7.06 -7.10 16.95
N VAL A 109 7.99 -6.22 16.57
CA VAL A 109 9.16 -5.87 17.39
C VAL A 109 8.74 -5.10 18.64
N ILE A 110 7.86 -4.11 18.49
CA ILE A 110 7.36 -3.28 19.61
C ILE A 110 6.65 -4.15 20.65
N ASP A 111 5.77 -5.03 20.22
CA ASP A 111 4.99 -5.90 21.11
C ASP A 111 5.90 -6.92 21.81
N ARG A 112 6.90 -7.46 21.14
CA ARG A 112 7.91 -8.32 21.74
C ARG A 112 8.71 -7.62 22.84
N ILE A 113 9.13 -6.37 22.61
CA ILE A 113 9.86 -5.58 23.62
C ILE A 113 8.97 -5.32 24.84
N LYS A 114 7.70 -4.91 24.61
CA LYS A 114 6.76 -4.63 25.70
C LYS A 114 6.38 -5.87 26.51
N SER A 115 6.12 -6.98 25.85
CA SER A 115 5.76 -8.24 26.52
C SER A 115 6.90 -8.79 27.40
N ASN A 116 8.15 -8.47 27.06
CA ASN A 116 9.31 -8.79 27.87
C ASN A 116 9.62 -7.74 28.97
N GLY A 117 8.68 -6.84 29.25
CA GLY A 117 8.83 -5.79 30.27
C GLY A 117 9.72 -4.62 29.85
N GLY A 118 10.13 -4.57 28.59
CA GLY A 118 10.94 -3.49 28.03
C GLY A 118 10.15 -2.19 27.85
N LYS A 119 10.86 -1.06 27.92
CA LYS A 119 10.31 0.27 27.65
C LYS A 119 10.89 0.82 26.36
N MET A 120 10.02 1.21 25.44
CA MET A 120 10.43 1.87 24.20
C MET A 120 10.93 3.29 24.51
N ILE A 121 12.15 3.59 24.11
CA ILE A 121 12.77 4.91 24.26
C ILE A 121 13.01 5.59 22.91
N LEU A 122 13.22 4.80 21.87
CA LEU A 122 13.43 5.25 20.49
C LEU A 122 12.75 4.27 19.54
N PHE A 123 12.13 4.76 18.50
CA PHE A 123 11.65 4.00 17.36
C PHE A 123 11.97 4.79 16.08
N GLU A 124 12.72 4.17 15.20
CA GLU A 124 13.05 4.66 13.86
C GLU A 124 12.82 3.53 12.87
N SER A 125 12.18 3.83 11.76
CA SER A 125 11.92 2.88 10.70
C SER A 125 12.16 3.57 9.36
N PHE A 126 12.97 2.93 8.53
CA PHE A 126 13.38 3.47 7.24
C PHE A 126 12.91 2.53 6.14
N THR A 127 12.36 3.11 5.09
CA THR A 127 11.88 2.38 3.91
C THR A 127 12.39 3.06 2.66
N GLY A 128 12.95 2.30 1.74
CA GLY A 128 13.43 2.80 0.46
C GLY A 128 13.25 1.77 -0.65
N GLY A 129 13.05 2.24 -1.87
CA GLY A 129 13.03 1.39 -3.06
C GLY A 129 14.45 1.16 -3.58
N LEU A 130 15.19 0.26 -2.94
CA LEU A 130 16.57 -0.04 -3.35
C LEU A 130 16.57 -0.95 -4.58
N VAL A 131 17.49 -0.69 -5.50
CA VAL A 131 17.77 -1.58 -6.62
C VAL A 131 18.80 -2.62 -6.17
N ALA A 132 18.55 -3.89 -6.45
CA ALA A 132 19.51 -4.94 -6.15
C ALA A 132 20.85 -4.66 -6.88
N PRO A 133 22.00 -4.90 -6.24
CA PRO A 133 23.31 -4.54 -6.81
C PRO A 133 23.53 -5.06 -8.24
N GLU A 134 23.08 -6.27 -8.53
CA GLU A 134 23.18 -6.89 -9.86
C GLU A 134 22.27 -6.23 -10.93
N SER A 135 21.34 -5.41 -10.49
CA SER A 135 20.41 -4.68 -11.37
C SER A 135 20.66 -3.17 -11.38
N ASP A 136 21.67 -2.69 -10.65
CA ASP A 136 22.02 -1.27 -10.57
C ASP A 136 22.85 -0.86 -11.79
N ASP A 137 22.18 -0.39 -12.82
CA ASP A 137 22.73 -0.08 -14.14
C ASP A 137 22.56 1.39 -14.54
N ASN A 138 22.21 2.26 -13.60
CA ASN A 138 22.02 3.69 -13.87
C ASN A 138 22.50 4.58 -12.74
N LEU A 139 22.87 5.83 -13.09
CA LEU A 139 23.43 6.82 -12.15
C LEU A 139 22.49 7.23 -11.01
N TRP A 140 21.19 6.99 -11.16
CA TRP A 140 20.20 7.30 -10.12
C TRP A 140 20.09 6.20 -9.05
N GLN A 141 20.67 5.02 -9.31
CA GLN A 141 20.54 3.83 -8.46
C GLN A 141 19.08 3.54 -8.11
N TYR A 142 18.19 3.83 -9.06
CA TYR A 142 16.74 3.73 -8.90
C TYR A 142 16.06 3.20 -10.16
N LYS A 143 15.05 2.36 -9.96
CA LYS A 143 14.17 1.87 -11.03
C LYS A 143 12.72 1.98 -10.59
N PHE A 144 11.85 2.37 -11.50
CA PHE A 144 10.41 2.36 -11.25
C PHE A 144 9.89 0.93 -11.32
N THR A 145 9.59 0.34 -10.17
CA THR A 145 9.00 -1.00 -10.05
C THR A 145 7.48 -0.96 -9.85
N TRP A 146 6.92 0.21 -9.72
CA TRP A 146 5.51 0.49 -9.53
C TRP A 146 5.09 1.75 -10.30
N ASN A 147 3.92 2.31 -10.04
CA ASN A 147 3.40 3.45 -10.81
C ASN A 147 4.30 4.70 -10.63
N PRO A 148 4.98 5.19 -11.68
CA PRO A 148 5.88 6.35 -11.58
C PRO A 148 5.19 7.63 -11.07
N ARG A 149 3.93 7.82 -11.42
CA ARG A 149 3.14 8.96 -10.92
C ARG A 149 3.00 8.94 -9.40
N ASN A 150 2.80 7.76 -8.81
CA ASN A 150 2.66 7.64 -7.37
C ASN A 150 3.98 7.93 -6.64
N VAL A 151 5.11 7.61 -7.25
CA VAL A 151 6.45 7.99 -6.71
C VAL A 151 6.56 9.52 -6.61
N VAL A 152 6.20 10.23 -7.66
CA VAL A 152 6.22 11.71 -7.68
C VAL A 152 5.22 12.31 -6.67
N ILE A 153 4.01 11.73 -6.57
CA ILE A 153 2.97 12.21 -5.66
C ILE A 153 3.31 11.92 -4.20
N ALA A 154 3.98 10.83 -3.90
CA ALA A 154 4.39 10.47 -2.53
C ALA A 154 5.22 11.60 -1.87
N GLY A 155 6.04 12.29 -2.65
CA GLY A 155 6.77 13.47 -2.20
C GLY A 155 5.93 14.73 -1.98
N GLN A 156 4.65 14.74 -2.31
CA GLN A 156 3.76 15.91 -2.14
C GLN A 156 2.98 15.87 -0.82
N GLY A 157 3.52 15.20 0.19
CA GLY A 157 2.92 15.10 1.52
C GLY A 157 2.83 16.45 2.25
N GLY A 158 2.09 16.45 3.35
CA GLY A 158 2.05 17.58 4.28
C GLY A 158 3.31 17.66 5.16
N ALA A 159 3.21 18.37 6.27
CA ALA A 159 4.27 18.38 7.27
C ALA A 159 4.46 16.99 7.89
N ALA A 160 5.70 16.57 8.06
CA ALA A 160 6.02 15.39 8.86
C ALA A 160 5.74 15.67 10.34
N LYS A 161 5.16 14.68 11.03
CA LYS A 161 4.83 14.75 12.45
C LYS A 161 5.51 13.60 13.19
N PHE A 162 6.25 13.91 14.24
CA PHE A 162 6.95 12.91 15.04
C PHE A 162 6.99 13.36 16.52
N ILE A 163 7.39 12.45 17.40
CA ILE A 163 7.57 12.74 18.81
C ILE A 163 9.07 12.77 19.12
N GLN A 164 9.52 13.86 19.71
CA GLN A 164 10.87 14.01 20.24
C GLN A 164 10.78 14.70 21.60
N GLU A 165 11.53 14.18 22.61
CA GLU A 165 11.49 14.73 23.99
C GLU A 165 10.06 14.78 24.57
N LYS A 166 9.25 13.77 24.26
CA LYS A 166 7.82 13.65 24.66
C LYS A 166 6.91 14.75 24.11
N LYS A 167 7.34 15.52 23.11
CA LYS A 167 6.56 16.58 22.46
C LYS A 167 6.37 16.29 20.99
N PHE A 168 5.20 16.63 20.46
CA PHE A 168 4.99 16.61 19.02
C PHE A 168 5.85 17.69 18.35
N LYS A 169 6.62 17.29 17.38
CA LYS A 169 7.40 18.15 16.49
C LYS A 169 6.83 18.04 15.07
N TYR A 170 7.02 19.08 14.29
CA TYR A 170 6.57 19.15 12.91
C TYR A 170 7.71 19.69 12.05
N ILE A 171 7.92 19.04 10.90
CA ILE A 171 8.81 19.54 9.85
C ILE A 171 7.95 19.87 8.64
N PRO A 172 7.88 21.13 8.21
CA PRO A 172 7.16 21.49 7.00
C PRO A 172 7.80 20.82 5.78
N TYR A 173 6.98 20.48 4.78
CA TYR A 173 7.40 19.74 3.59
C TYR A 173 8.66 20.31 2.93
N ASN A 174 8.75 21.63 2.77
CA ASN A 174 9.91 22.30 2.17
C ASN A 174 11.21 22.22 2.97
N ARG A 175 11.19 21.62 4.15
CA ARG A 175 12.35 21.41 5.03
C ARG A 175 12.67 19.95 5.31
N LEU A 176 11.87 19.00 4.82
CA LEU A 176 12.07 17.57 5.06
C LEU A 176 13.47 17.14 4.63
N PHE A 177 13.85 17.41 3.40
CA PHE A 177 15.14 17.03 2.83
C PHE A 177 16.36 17.84 3.34
N ARG A 178 16.17 18.70 4.33
CA ARG A 178 17.26 19.40 5.02
C ARG A 178 17.67 18.74 6.32
N ARG A 179 16.92 17.76 6.75
CA ARG A 179 17.20 16.97 7.96
C ARG A 179 17.41 15.54 7.54
N THR A 180 18.66 15.26 7.19
CA THR A 180 19.06 13.96 6.71
C THR A 180 20.00 13.28 7.71
N GLU A 181 20.00 11.97 7.69
CA GLU A 181 20.92 11.13 8.41
C GLU A 181 21.45 10.02 7.51
N PHE A 182 22.52 9.38 7.90
CA PHE A 182 23.12 8.32 7.12
C PHE A 182 22.84 6.96 7.76
N LEU A 183 22.41 6.03 6.92
CA LEU A 183 22.15 4.64 7.29
C LEU A 183 23.15 3.74 6.55
N GLU A 184 23.64 2.74 7.26
CA GLU A 184 24.39 1.63 6.67
C GLU A 184 23.43 0.46 6.46
N VAL A 185 23.36 -0.04 5.23
CA VAL A 185 22.56 -1.21 4.87
C VAL A 185 23.49 -2.32 4.40
N GLU A 186 23.47 -3.44 5.12
CA GLU A 186 24.34 -4.58 4.82
C GLU A 186 24.15 -5.07 3.39
N GLY A 187 25.25 -5.20 2.64
CA GLY A 187 25.25 -5.57 1.24
C GLY A 187 24.93 -4.44 0.24
N TYR A 188 24.51 -3.26 0.73
CA TYR A 188 24.14 -2.13 -0.13
C TYR A 188 24.93 -0.86 0.13
N GLY A 189 25.62 -0.75 1.29
CA GLY A 189 26.43 0.41 1.64
C GLY A 189 25.66 1.50 2.38
N ARG A 190 26.12 2.75 2.21
CA ARG A 190 25.65 3.91 2.97
C ARG A 190 24.64 4.72 2.16
N PHE A 191 23.49 5.00 2.76
CA PHE A 191 22.41 5.80 2.19
C PHE A 191 22.12 7.03 3.05
N GLU A 192 21.67 8.09 2.41
CA GLU A 192 21.11 9.26 3.05
C GLU A 192 19.59 9.09 3.19
N ALA A 193 19.07 9.22 4.42
CA ALA A 193 17.65 9.14 4.73
C ALA A 193 17.13 10.46 5.32
N TYR A 194 15.81 10.72 5.27
CA TYR A 194 15.13 11.91 5.76
C TYR A 194 13.86 11.61 6.54
#